data_53507c80b1d741ae21942fc0666c996f
#
_entry.id   53507c80b1d741ae21942fc0666c996f
#
_cell.length_a   1.000
_cell.length_b   1.000
_cell.length_c   1.000
_cell.angle_alpha   90.00
_cell.angle_beta   90.00
_cell.angle_gamma   90.00
#
_symmetry.space_group_name_H-M   'P 1'
#
loop_
_entity.id
_entity.type
_entity.pdbx_description
1 polymer ?
#
loop_
_entity_poly.entity_id
_entity_poly.type
_entity_poly.pdbx_seq_one_letter_code
_entity_poly.pdbx_strand_id
1 'polypeptide(L)'
;MSRFQLLTDDQWALIADYLPAPTGKRGRPFSDSRQMIEGIIYRYRTGIAWRDLPETFGKWQTVWTWHRRLASDGTWDAIHQALTDFAVKNDKVDFTVSVDSTIARAHQHATNISRVKKGSSNYKDLLTESPDHAFGRSRGGLSTKTHQLVDGHGLPLVTICTAGQDGDSPMLAPLLENLKVGRRTRPDALLGDKAYLSKANRSLLRSRKIEAVISEPIDQQGHRLRRGSRGGGPPKFNAIKYKRRNVIERGYARMKQWRGLATRYDKLAIIYRAAIVLNGVIAWLQHLSDTP
;
A
#
# COMPACT_ATOMS: atom_id res chain seq x y z
N MET A 1 21.51 -9.69 -16.72
CA MET A 1 20.82 -10.22 -15.51
C MET A 1 20.05 -11.49 -15.87
N SER A 2 20.06 -12.48 -14.99
CA SER A 2 19.19 -13.65 -15.13
C SER A 2 17.72 -13.20 -15.08
N ARG A 3 16.81 -13.88 -15.81
CA ARG A 3 15.36 -13.63 -15.73
C ARG A 3 14.78 -13.80 -14.32
N PHE A 4 15.54 -14.37 -13.42
CA PHE A 4 15.17 -14.62 -12.01
C PHE A 4 15.85 -13.65 -11.04
N GLN A 5 16.84 -12.88 -11.47
CA GLN A 5 17.41 -11.78 -10.67
C GLN A 5 16.57 -10.54 -10.88
N LEU A 6 15.78 -10.18 -9.87
CA LEU A 6 14.76 -9.12 -9.95
C LEU A 6 15.20 -7.81 -9.29
N LEU A 7 16.26 -7.87 -8.47
CA LEU A 7 16.89 -6.72 -7.82
C LEU A 7 18.33 -6.56 -8.31
N THR A 8 18.77 -5.33 -8.54
CA THR A 8 20.19 -5.03 -8.73
C THR A 8 20.94 -5.15 -7.41
N ASP A 9 22.28 -5.20 -7.45
CA ASP A 9 23.09 -5.26 -6.23
C ASP A 9 22.94 -3.98 -5.41
N ASP A 10 22.86 -2.82 -6.06
CA ASP A 10 22.61 -1.53 -5.39
C ASP A 10 21.25 -1.48 -4.70
N GLN A 11 20.20 -1.97 -5.38
CA GLN A 11 18.87 -2.08 -4.78
C GLN A 11 18.85 -3.04 -3.59
N TRP A 12 19.56 -4.16 -3.71
CA TRP A 12 19.70 -5.13 -2.64
C TRP A 12 20.41 -4.54 -1.42
N ALA A 13 21.51 -3.80 -1.62
CA ALA A 13 22.28 -3.17 -0.56
C ALA A 13 21.42 -2.23 0.31
N LEU A 14 20.40 -1.56 -0.27
CA LEU A 14 19.53 -0.65 0.48
C LEU A 14 18.57 -1.37 1.45
N ILE A 15 18.33 -2.67 1.28
CA ILE A 15 17.33 -3.41 2.08
C ILE A 15 17.92 -4.59 2.84
N ALA A 16 19.12 -5.04 2.52
CA ALA A 16 19.71 -6.29 3.05
C ALA A 16 19.77 -6.31 4.59
N ASP A 17 20.15 -5.20 5.22
CA ASP A 17 20.32 -5.11 6.67
C ASP A 17 19.00 -5.23 7.47
N TYR A 18 17.85 -5.08 6.82
CA TYR A 18 16.53 -5.25 7.45
C TYR A 18 16.06 -6.71 7.43
N LEU A 19 16.76 -7.58 6.72
CA LEU A 19 16.33 -8.95 6.48
C LEU A 19 17.08 -9.92 7.39
N PRO A 20 16.46 -11.07 7.74
CA PRO A 20 17.12 -12.07 8.55
C PRO A 20 18.43 -12.54 7.89
N ALA A 21 19.52 -12.52 8.66
CA ALA A 21 20.84 -13.01 8.26
C ALA A 21 21.23 -14.24 9.08
N PRO A 22 22.13 -15.12 8.58
CA PRO A 22 22.68 -16.21 9.34
C PRO A 22 23.39 -15.68 10.60
N THR A 23 23.00 -16.14 11.77
CA THR A 23 23.54 -15.67 13.04
C THR A 23 24.77 -16.44 13.53
N GLY A 24 25.20 -17.47 12.82
CA GLY A 24 26.27 -18.38 13.25
C GLY A 24 25.94 -19.23 14.49
N LYS A 25 24.76 -19.07 15.09
CA LYS A 25 24.32 -19.84 16.26
C LYS A 25 23.88 -21.25 15.88
N ARG A 26 23.90 -22.16 16.88
CA ARG A 26 23.39 -23.53 16.72
C ARG A 26 21.94 -23.52 16.22
N GLY A 27 21.62 -24.31 15.22
CA GLY A 27 20.30 -24.44 14.60
C GLY A 27 20.38 -24.47 13.08
N ARG A 28 19.21 -24.63 12.44
CA ARG A 28 19.14 -24.55 10.98
C ARG A 28 19.40 -23.11 10.53
N PRO A 29 20.42 -22.86 9.70
CA PRO A 29 20.71 -21.50 9.22
C PRO A 29 19.52 -20.96 8.39
N PHE A 30 19.35 -19.64 8.36
CA PHE A 30 18.43 -19.00 7.45
C PHE A 30 18.83 -19.32 6.00
N SER A 31 17.82 -19.49 5.14
CA SER A 31 18.01 -19.54 3.69
C SER A 31 18.56 -18.19 3.21
N ASP A 32 19.15 -18.16 2.03
CA ASP A 32 19.60 -16.94 1.39
C ASP A 32 18.45 -15.92 1.30
N SER A 33 18.60 -14.78 1.98
CA SER A 33 17.56 -13.76 2.09
C SER A 33 17.20 -13.19 0.73
N ARG A 34 18.20 -12.93 -0.13
CA ARG A 34 17.97 -12.38 -1.48
C ARG A 34 17.16 -13.34 -2.33
N GLN A 35 17.54 -14.63 -2.33
CA GLN A 35 16.80 -15.67 -3.05
C GLN A 35 15.34 -15.75 -2.58
N MET A 36 15.09 -15.65 -1.26
CA MET A 36 13.74 -15.68 -0.70
C MET A 36 12.91 -14.46 -1.15
N ILE A 37 13.49 -13.25 -1.09
CA ILE A 37 12.82 -12.00 -1.49
C ILE A 37 12.51 -12.01 -2.99
N GLU A 38 13.47 -12.41 -3.82
CA GLU A 38 13.26 -12.50 -5.27
C GLU A 38 12.18 -13.53 -5.62
N GLY A 39 12.09 -14.64 -4.90
CA GLY A 39 11.02 -15.62 -5.03
C GLY A 39 9.64 -15.04 -4.68
N ILE A 40 9.54 -14.23 -3.62
CA ILE A 40 8.30 -13.53 -3.24
C ILE A 40 7.90 -12.54 -4.34
N ILE A 41 8.85 -11.71 -4.82
CA ILE A 41 8.62 -10.75 -5.91
C ILE A 41 8.15 -11.48 -7.18
N TYR A 42 8.83 -12.56 -7.56
CA TYR A 42 8.50 -13.36 -8.73
C TYR A 42 7.06 -13.88 -8.66
N ARG A 43 6.68 -14.48 -7.53
CA ARG A 43 5.31 -14.99 -7.33
C ARG A 43 4.25 -13.91 -7.51
N TYR A 44 4.44 -12.72 -6.91
CA TYR A 44 3.44 -11.66 -7.00
C TYR A 44 3.40 -10.99 -8.37
N ARG A 45 4.54 -10.84 -9.04
CA ARG A 45 4.59 -10.31 -10.41
C ARG A 45 3.90 -11.22 -11.41
N THR A 46 4.15 -12.53 -11.32
CA THR A 46 3.63 -13.51 -12.29
C THR A 46 2.22 -13.99 -11.93
N GLY A 47 1.84 -13.94 -10.65
CA GLY A 47 0.55 -14.43 -10.15
C GLY A 47 0.41 -15.95 -10.13
N ILE A 48 1.52 -16.69 -10.23
CA ILE A 48 1.52 -18.16 -10.15
C ILE A 48 1.10 -18.66 -8.76
N ALA A 49 0.66 -19.90 -8.66
CA ALA A 49 0.48 -20.54 -7.36
C ALA A 49 1.83 -20.71 -6.66
N TRP A 50 1.85 -20.67 -5.31
CA TRP A 50 3.09 -20.90 -4.56
C TRP A 50 3.78 -22.22 -4.93
N ARG A 51 2.99 -23.27 -5.21
CA ARG A 51 3.52 -24.60 -5.57
C ARG A 51 4.25 -24.63 -6.89
N ASP A 52 3.98 -23.66 -7.78
CA ASP A 52 4.56 -23.57 -9.12
C ASP A 52 5.78 -22.63 -9.14
N LEU A 53 6.25 -22.21 -7.94
CA LEU A 53 7.43 -21.37 -7.83
C LEU A 53 8.67 -22.13 -8.36
N PRO A 54 9.46 -21.53 -9.27
CA PRO A 54 10.67 -22.15 -9.80
C PRO A 54 11.64 -22.57 -8.69
N GLU A 55 12.25 -23.74 -8.85
CA GLU A 55 13.19 -24.32 -7.89
C GLU A 55 14.43 -23.46 -7.65
N THR A 56 14.77 -22.56 -8.57
CA THR A 56 15.82 -21.56 -8.42
C THR A 56 15.65 -20.67 -7.19
N PHE A 57 14.40 -20.50 -6.70
CA PHE A 57 14.10 -19.77 -5.47
C PHE A 57 14.04 -20.67 -4.23
N GLY A 58 14.34 -21.97 -4.40
CA GLY A 58 14.24 -22.98 -3.35
C GLY A 58 12.82 -23.51 -3.15
N LYS A 59 12.60 -24.18 -2.03
CA LYS A 59 11.29 -24.79 -1.72
C LYS A 59 10.23 -23.72 -1.49
N TRP A 60 9.12 -23.79 -2.22
CA TRP A 60 8.04 -22.81 -2.14
C TRP A 60 7.49 -22.61 -0.71
N GLN A 61 7.46 -23.67 0.12
CA GLN A 61 7.04 -23.59 1.52
C GLN A 61 7.94 -22.64 2.33
N THR A 62 9.26 -22.68 2.05
CA THR A 62 10.23 -21.82 2.71
C THR A 62 10.00 -20.36 2.30
N VAL A 63 9.85 -20.09 1.00
CA VAL A 63 9.60 -18.75 0.47
C VAL A 63 8.27 -18.17 1.02
N TRP A 64 7.21 -18.99 1.05
CA TRP A 64 5.92 -18.59 1.62
C TRP A 64 6.03 -18.31 3.13
N THR A 65 6.75 -19.14 3.88
CA THR A 65 6.96 -18.93 5.33
C THR A 65 7.73 -17.65 5.61
N TRP A 66 8.71 -17.32 4.75
CA TRP A 66 9.42 -16.06 4.82
C TRP A 66 8.47 -14.89 4.61
N HIS A 67 7.68 -14.90 3.54
CA HIS A 67 6.71 -13.82 3.28
C HIS A 67 5.74 -13.64 4.45
N ARG A 68 5.19 -14.73 4.98
CA ARG A 68 4.31 -14.70 6.14
C ARG A 68 4.98 -14.09 7.37
N ARG A 69 6.23 -14.46 7.64
CA ARG A 69 7.01 -13.92 8.75
C ARG A 69 7.22 -12.42 8.58
N LEU A 70 7.77 -11.98 7.45
CA LEU A 70 8.06 -10.58 7.17
C LEU A 70 6.79 -9.70 7.13
N ALA A 71 5.64 -10.30 6.82
CA ALA A 71 4.35 -9.64 6.90
C ALA A 71 3.85 -9.48 8.34
N SER A 72 4.08 -10.48 9.20
CA SER A 72 3.56 -10.48 10.59
C SER A 72 4.45 -9.73 11.56
N ASP A 73 5.76 -9.67 11.34
CA ASP A 73 6.70 -8.94 12.21
C ASP A 73 6.92 -7.47 11.81
N GLY A 74 6.27 -7.00 10.72
CA GLY A 74 6.35 -5.62 10.26
C GLY A 74 7.61 -5.28 9.48
N THR A 75 8.43 -6.26 9.09
CA THR A 75 9.69 -6.02 8.35
C THR A 75 9.45 -5.26 7.04
N TRP A 76 8.39 -5.56 6.29
CA TRP A 76 8.07 -4.84 5.06
C TRP A 76 7.76 -3.36 5.30
N ASP A 77 7.06 -3.04 6.38
CA ASP A 77 6.78 -1.65 6.76
C ASP A 77 8.06 -0.93 7.22
N ALA A 78 8.96 -1.62 7.92
CA ALA A 78 10.25 -1.07 8.34
C ALA A 78 11.16 -0.76 7.13
N ILE A 79 11.23 -1.66 6.16
CA ILE A 79 11.98 -1.44 4.90
C ILE A 79 11.39 -0.25 4.15
N HIS A 80 10.06 -0.21 3.98
CA HIS A 80 9.38 0.88 3.30
C HIS A 80 9.66 2.23 3.99
N GLN A 81 9.59 2.28 5.33
CA GLN A 81 9.90 3.48 6.12
C GLN A 81 11.35 3.91 5.92
N ALA A 82 12.30 2.99 5.95
CA ALA A 82 13.72 3.30 5.77
C ALA A 82 14.00 3.90 4.38
N LEU A 83 13.39 3.35 3.32
CA LEU A 83 13.54 3.88 1.96
C LEU A 83 12.92 5.28 1.82
N THR A 84 11.75 5.51 2.42
CA THR A 84 11.13 6.83 2.40
C THR A 84 11.93 7.85 3.22
N ASP A 85 12.52 7.45 4.35
CA ASP A 85 13.41 8.29 5.15
C ASP A 85 14.70 8.63 4.39
N PHE A 86 15.26 7.66 3.66
CA PHE A 86 16.39 7.87 2.78
C PHE A 86 16.04 8.83 1.62
N ALA A 87 14.87 8.66 1.02
CA ALA A 87 14.37 9.55 -0.03
C ALA A 87 14.24 11.00 0.44
N VAL A 88 13.72 11.22 1.67
CA VAL A 88 13.64 12.58 2.26
C VAL A 88 15.01 13.21 2.46
N LYS A 89 16.00 12.44 2.95
CA LYS A 89 17.36 12.94 3.14
C LYS A 89 18.04 13.39 1.84
N ASN A 90 17.58 12.85 0.72
CA ASN A 90 18.10 13.14 -0.62
C ASN A 90 17.15 14.01 -1.46
N ASP A 91 16.17 14.70 -0.85
CA ASP A 91 15.19 15.59 -1.48
C ASP A 91 14.41 14.92 -2.65
N LYS A 92 14.17 13.60 -2.55
CA LYS A 92 13.47 12.79 -3.56
C LYS A 92 11.99 12.53 -3.25
N VAL A 93 11.37 13.29 -2.34
CA VAL A 93 9.95 13.17 -1.98
C VAL A 93 9.22 14.47 -2.30
N ASP A 94 8.17 14.40 -3.11
CA ASP A 94 7.25 15.52 -3.32
C ASP A 94 6.06 15.43 -2.34
N PHE A 95 5.99 16.36 -1.39
CA PHE A 95 4.94 16.39 -0.37
C PHE A 95 3.59 16.95 -0.87
N THR A 96 3.38 17.08 -2.17
CA THR A 96 2.05 17.24 -2.79
C THR A 96 1.44 15.86 -2.98
N VAL A 97 0.74 15.39 -1.95
CA VAL A 97 0.29 14.00 -1.83
C VAL A 97 -1.07 13.79 -2.50
N SER A 98 -1.24 12.66 -3.18
CA SER A 98 -2.54 12.24 -3.72
C SER A 98 -3.12 11.09 -2.90
N VAL A 99 -4.46 11.11 -2.71
CA VAL A 99 -5.23 10.06 -2.05
C VAL A 99 -6.23 9.46 -3.01
N ASP A 100 -6.30 8.13 -3.02
CA ASP A 100 -7.33 7.37 -3.76
C ASP A 100 -7.41 5.93 -3.25
N SER A 101 -8.35 5.16 -3.78
CA SER A 101 -8.48 3.74 -3.52
C SER A 101 -8.62 2.92 -4.80
N THR A 102 -8.27 1.65 -4.71
CA THR A 102 -8.49 0.70 -5.79
C THR A 102 -9.02 -0.62 -5.25
N ILE A 103 -9.81 -1.35 -6.06
CA ILE A 103 -10.40 -2.62 -5.68
C ILE A 103 -9.64 -3.76 -6.37
N ALA A 104 -9.35 -4.81 -5.61
CA ALA A 104 -8.93 -6.10 -6.12
C ALA A 104 -10.02 -7.15 -5.83
N ARG A 105 -10.42 -7.89 -6.86
CA ARG A 105 -11.37 -9.01 -6.70
C ARG A 105 -10.70 -10.16 -5.98
N ALA A 106 -11.43 -10.82 -5.10
CA ALA A 106 -10.97 -12.03 -4.43
C ALA A 106 -11.19 -13.25 -5.35
N HIS A 107 -10.15 -14.01 -5.55
CA HIS A 107 -10.26 -15.31 -6.19
C HIS A 107 -10.95 -16.30 -5.24
N GLN A 108 -11.68 -17.28 -5.77
CA GLN A 108 -12.37 -18.30 -4.97
C GLN A 108 -11.47 -19.00 -3.93
N HIS A 109 -10.20 -19.19 -4.22
CA HIS A 109 -9.23 -19.76 -3.27
C HIS A 109 -8.94 -18.85 -2.08
N ALA A 110 -9.09 -17.54 -2.23
CA ALA A 110 -8.91 -16.58 -1.14
C ALA A 110 -10.13 -16.52 -0.21
N THR A 111 -11.32 -16.82 -0.71
CA THR A 111 -12.58 -16.64 0.04
C THR A 111 -12.96 -17.83 0.89
N ASN A 112 -12.32 -18.98 0.71
CA ASN A 112 -12.54 -20.18 1.52
C ASN A 112 -11.75 -20.09 2.85
N ILE A 113 -12.16 -19.13 3.71
CA ILE A 113 -11.57 -18.91 5.03
C ILE A 113 -12.59 -19.36 6.07
N SER A 114 -12.17 -20.29 6.94
CA SER A 114 -12.88 -20.51 8.21
C SER A 114 -12.67 -19.28 9.09
N ARG A 115 -13.76 -18.67 9.60
CA ARG A 115 -13.63 -17.59 10.59
C ARG A 115 -12.74 -18.06 11.71
N VAL A 116 -11.74 -17.23 12.04
CA VAL A 116 -10.77 -17.54 13.09
C VAL A 116 -11.52 -17.78 14.41
N LYS A 117 -11.53 -19.01 14.90
CA LYS A 117 -11.97 -19.30 16.26
C LYS A 117 -10.89 -18.78 17.21
N LYS A 118 -11.30 -17.93 18.18
CA LYS A 118 -10.42 -17.42 19.23
C LYS A 118 -9.64 -18.59 19.83
N GLY A 119 -8.29 -18.58 19.75
CA GLY A 119 -7.44 -19.64 20.28
C GLY A 119 -6.84 -20.64 19.28
N SER A 120 -7.10 -20.51 17.98
CA SER A 120 -6.43 -21.34 16.96
C SER A 120 -4.94 -21.02 16.90
N SER A 121 -4.08 -22.05 17.04
CA SER A 121 -2.61 -21.92 17.07
C SER A 121 -2.00 -21.27 15.81
N ASN A 122 -2.69 -21.38 14.67
CA ASN A 122 -2.19 -20.87 13.37
C ASN A 122 -2.27 -19.35 13.21
N TYR A 123 -2.89 -18.62 14.16
CA TYR A 123 -3.14 -17.18 14.09
C TYR A 123 -2.57 -16.39 15.27
N LYS A 124 -1.85 -17.05 16.18
CA LYS A 124 -1.29 -16.40 17.38
C LYS A 124 -0.35 -15.25 17.04
N ASP A 125 0.32 -15.31 15.88
CA ASP A 125 1.32 -14.34 15.45
C ASP A 125 0.74 -13.25 14.52
N LEU A 126 -0.60 -13.21 14.33
CA LEU A 126 -1.28 -12.29 13.42
C LEU A 126 -2.20 -11.33 14.16
N LEU A 127 -1.68 -10.68 15.20
CA LEU A 127 -2.43 -9.76 16.07
C LEU A 127 -3.07 -8.58 15.33
N THR A 128 -2.53 -8.21 14.16
CA THR A 128 -2.99 -7.10 13.33
C THR A 128 -3.94 -7.53 12.20
N GLU A 129 -4.27 -8.82 12.11
CA GLU A 129 -5.22 -9.31 11.10
C GLU A 129 -6.63 -8.82 11.41
N SER A 130 -7.30 -8.21 10.43
CA SER A 130 -8.68 -7.74 10.61
C SER A 130 -9.66 -8.92 10.75
N PRO A 131 -10.73 -8.78 11.56
CA PRO A 131 -11.69 -9.87 11.80
C PRO A 131 -12.41 -10.36 10.55
N ASP A 132 -12.58 -9.50 9.55
CA ASP A 132 -13.21 -9.79 8.26
C ASP A 132 -12.20 -10.13 7.16
N HIS A 133 -10.90 -10.19 7.51
CA HIS A 133 -9.78 -10.37 6.58
C HIS A 133 -9.76 -9.36 5.43
N ALA A 134 -10.33 -8.16 5.62
CA ALA A 134 -10.53 -7.15 4.61
C ALA A 134 -11.27 -7.69 3.36
N PHE A 135 -12.23 -8.61 3.54
CA PHE A 135 -13.13 -9.06 2.50
C PHE A 135 -14.52 -8.47 2.66
N GLY A 136 -15.06 -7.95 1.58
CA GLY A 136 -16.42 -7.47 1.55
C GLY A 136 -17.05 -7.56 0.17
N ARG A 137 -18.37 -7.47 0.13
CA ARG A 137 -19.13 -7.55 -1.12
C ARG A 137 -19.20 -6.19 -1.79
N SER A 138 -18.62 -6.07 -2.96
CA SER A 138 -18.88 -5.01 -3.93
C SER A 138 -19.88 -5.48 -4.99
N ARG A 139 -20.30 -4.58 -5.89
CA ARG A 139 -21.16 -4.95 -7.02
C ARG A 139 -20.59 -6.07 -7.90
N GLY A 140 -19.28 -6.24 -7.91
CA GLY A 140 -18.58 -7.28 -8.68
C GLY A 140 -18.25 -8.55 -7.89
N GLY A 141 -18.79 -8.76 -6.68
CA GLY A 141 -18.52 -9.91 -5.81
C GLY A 141 -17.58 -9.57 -4.65
N LEU A 142 -17.00 -10.61 -4.04
CA LEU A 142 -16.05 -10.44 -2.94
C LEU A 142 -14.77 -9.74 -3.41
N SER A 143 -14.37 -8.74 -2.67
CA SER A 143 -13.24 -7.88 -3.01
C SER A 143 -12.59 -7.26 -1.78
N THR A 144 -11.37 -6.79 -1.96
CA THR A 144 -10.62 -5.97 -1.00
C THR A 144 -10.36 -4.61 -1.62
N LYS A 145 -10.46 -3.57 -0.82
CA LYS A 145 -10.12 -2.21 -1.22
C LYS A 145 -8.75 -1.85 -0.64
N THR A 146 -7.89 -1.29 -1.47
CA THR A 146 -6.59 -0.75 -1.09
C THR A 146 -6.65 0.76 -1.16
N HIS A 147 -6.46 1.43 -0.04
CA HIS A 147 -6.36 2.88 0.07
C HIS A 147 -4.90 3.28 0.17
N GLN A 148 -4.48 4.29 -0.59
CA GLN A 148 -3.10 4.77 -0.54
C GLN A 148 -3.04 6.30 -0.46
N LEU A 149 -2.00 6.76 0.25
CA LEU A 149 -1.39 8.07 0.02
C LEU A 149 -0.14 7.84 -0.82
N VAL A 150 0.00 8.61 -1.89
CA VAL A 150 1.21 8.61 -2.72
C VAL A 150 1.79 10.02 -2.79
N ASP A 151 3.09 10.12 -2.94
CA ASP A 151 3.78 11.39 -3.15
C ASP A 151 3.49 11.99 -4.54
N GLY A 152 4.08 13.14 -4.86
CA GLY A 152 3.87 13.80 -6.16
C GLY A 152 4.49 13.07 -7.35
N HIS A 153 5.31 12.05 -7.14
CA HIS A 153 5.83 11.13 -8.16
C HIS A 153 4.93 9.90 -8.35
N GLY A 154 3.96 9.68 -7.46
CA GLY A 154 3.06 8.53 -7.45
C GLY A 154 3.65 7.32 -6.74
N LEU A 155 4.57 7.54 -5.81
CA LEU A 155 5.18 6.51 -4.98
C LEU A 155 4.40 6.37 -3.67
N PRO A 156 4.07 5.15 -3.22
CA PRO A 156 3.25 4.96 -2.04
C PRO A 156 3.98 5.40 -0.76
N LEU A 157 3.29 6.17 0.07
CA LEU A 157 3.72 6.59 1.40
C LEU A 157 2.99 5.82 2.49
N VAL A 158 1.69 5.56 2.30
CA VAL A 158 0.85 4.80 3.24
C VAL A 158 -0.06 3.88 2.44
N THR A 159 -0.24 2.65 2.94
CA THR A 159 -1.13 1.64 2.35
C THR A 159 -1.98 1.00 3.43
N ILE A 160 -3.32 1.06 3.27
CA ILE A 160 -4.30 0.40 4.13
C ILE A 160 -5.22 -0.46 3.27
N CYS A 161 -5.53 -1.68 3.74
CA CYS A 161 -6.50 -2.56 3.11
C CYS A 161 -7.78 -2.64 3.96
N THR A 162 -8.93 -2.56 3.31
CA THR A 162 -10.26 -2.71 3.94
C THR A 162 -11.17 -3.61 3.12
N ALA A 163 -12.34 -3.91 3.65
CA ALA A 163 -13.38 -4.63 2.91
C ALA A 163 -13.83 -3.84 1.68
N GLY A 164 -14.17 -4.53 0.59
CA GLY A 164 -14.43 -3.90 -0.72
C GLY A 164 -15.59 -2.90 -0.77
N GLN A 165 -16.54 -2.99 0.17
CA GLN A 165 -17.69 -2.06 0.28
C GLN A 165 -17.39 -0.80 1.10
N ASP A 166 -16.26 -0.76 1.83
CA ASP A 166 -15.96 0.36 2.71
C ASP A 166 -15.82 1.67 1.94
N GLY A 167 -16.31 2.76 2.53
CA GLY A 167 -16.25 4.08 1.92
C GLY A 167 -14.84 4.65 1.90
N ASP A 168 -14.54 5.45 0.88
CA ASP A 168 -13.21 6.07 0.75
C ASP A 168 -13.03 7.25 1.71
N SER A 169 -14.07 8.06 1.88
CA SER A 169 -14.05 9.28 2.69
C SER A 169 -13.59 9.07 4.15
N PRO A 170 -14.07 8.05 4.88
CA PRO A 170 -13.64 7.79 6.25
C PRO A 170 -12.16 7.38 6.36
N MET A 171 -11.58 6.85 5.30
CA MET A 171 -10.21 6.35 5.31
C MET A 171 -9.15 7.46 5.25
N LEU A 172 -9.54 8.70 4.97
CA LEU A 172 -8.59 9.82 4.94
C LEU A 172 -7.92 10.03 6.31
N ALA A 173 -8.66 9.97 7.40
CA ALA A 173 -8.11 10.17 8.74
C ALA A 173 -7.08 9.08 9.10
N PRO A 174 -7.39 7.77 9.01
CA PRO A 174 -6.40 6.71 9.25
C PRO A 174 -5.16 6.79 8.33
N LEU A 175 -5.33 7.15 7.06
CA LEU A 175 -4.20 7.33 6.15
C LEU A 175 -3.28 8.46 6.60
N LEU A 176 -3.82 9.61 7.01
CA LEU A 176 -3.04 10.73 7.50
C LEU A 176 -2.42 10.47 8.89
N GLU A 177 -3.05 9.67 9.73
CA GLU A 177 -2.52 9.26 11.04
C GLU A 177 -1.29 8.34 10.90
N ASN A 178 -1.31 7.49 9.89
CA ASN A 178 -0.19 6.60 9.59
C ASN A 178 0.90 7.25 8.72
N LEU A 179 0.71 8.51 8.29
CA LEU A 179 1.72 9.20 7.48
C LEU A 179 2.92 9.61 8.35
N LYS A 180 4.04 8.95 8.11
CA LYS A 180 5.33 9.30 8.70
C LYS A 180 6.40 9.15 7.62
N VAL A 181 7.05 10.24 7.25
CA VAL A 181 8.08 10.28 6.19
C VAL A 181 9.21 11.19 6.68
N GLY A 182 10.31 10.63 7.08
CA GLY A 182 11.33 11.33 7.86
C GLY A 182 10.74 11.84 9.18
N ARG A 183 10.87 13.14 9.41
CA ARG A 183 10.27 13.83 10.57
C ARG A 183 8.88 14.40 10.28
N ARG A 184 8.38 14.27 9.04
CA ARG A 184 7.11 14.84 8.63
C ARG A 184 5.97 13.86 8.85
N THR A 185 4.87 14.38 9.43
CA THR A 185 3.63 13.64 9.69
C THR A 185 2.43 14.24 8.95
N ARG A 186 2.70 15.21 8.05
CA ARG A 186 1.67 15.85 7.21
C ARG A 186 2.26 16.24 5.86
N PRO A 187 1.46 16.16 4.76
CA PRO A 187 1.82 16.73 3.47
C PRO A 187 1.62 18.26 3.45
N ASP A 188 2.15 18.91 2.42
CA ASP A 188 1.89 20.31 2.14
C ASP A 188 0.51 20.50 1.50
N ALA A 189 0.16 19.64 0.56
CA ALA A 189 -1.14 19.61 -0.10
C ALA A 189 -1.65 18.17 -0.23
N LEU A 190 -2.97 18.00 -0.18
CA LEU A 190 -3.66 16.74 -0.42
C LEU A 190 -4.60 16.87 -1.61
N LEU A 191 -4.33 16.07 -2.64
CA LEU A 191 -5.12 15.94 -3.84
C LEU A 191 -6.03 14.72 -3.72
N GLY A 192 -7.33 14.91 -3.79
CA GLY A 192 -8.30 13.82 -3.71
C GLY A 192 -9.45 13.99 -4.71
N ASP A 193 -10.13 12.92 -5.01
CA ASP A 193 -11.36 13.01 -5.78
C ASP A 193 -12.52 13.56 -4.91
N LYS A 194 -13.67 13.78 -5.53
CA LYS A 194 -14.88 14.30 -4.87
C LYS A 194 -15.39 13.41 -3.74
N ALA A 195 -15.04 12.11 -3.69
CA ALA A 195 -15.44 11.20 -2.63
C ALA A 195 -14.84 11.60 -1.27
N TYR A 196 -13.65 12.24 -1.28
CA TYR A 196 -12.99 12.71 -0.07
C TYR A 196 -13.49 14.07 0.42
N LEU A 197 -14.45 14.70 -0.29
CA LEU A 197 -14.97 16.02 0.03
C LEU A 197 -16.09 15.97 1.08
N SER A 198 -15.79 15.58 2.31
CA SER A 198 -16.71 15.66 3.42
C SER A 198 -16.41 16.87 4.32
N LYS A 199 -17.41 17.33 5.10
CA LYS A 199 -17.20 18.39 6.11
C LYS A 199 -16.13 17.99 7.13
N ALA A 200 -16.14 16.69 7.54
CA ALA A 200 -15.17 16.13 8.48
C ALA A 200 -13.76 16.17 7.90
N ASN A 201 -13.57 15.72 6.66
CA ASN A 201 -12.27 15.72 5.99
C ASN A 201 -11.74 17.15 5.78
N ARG A 202 -12.59 18.08 5.39
CA ARG A 202 -12.19 19.50 5.29
C ARG A 202 -11.74 20.07 6.62
N SER A 203 -12.45 19.75 7.72
CA SER A 203 -12.08 20.16 9.06
C SER A 203 -10.75 19.57 9.48
N LEU A 204 -10.54 18.26 9.23
CA LEU A 204 -9.30 17.56 9.50
C LEU A 204 -8.11 18.17 8.73
N LEU A 205 -8.24 18.41 7.44
CA LEU A 205 -7.17 19.02 6.62
C LEU A 205 -6.84 20.44 7.10
N ARG A 206 -7.86 21.23 7.43
CA ARG A 206 -7.69 22.58 7.96
C ARG A 206 -6.99 22.60 9.32
N SER A 207 -7.39 21.73 10.26
CA SER A 207 -6.77 21.64 11.59
C SER A 207 -5.30 21.22 11.50
N ARG A 208 -4.95 20.38 10.51
CA ARG A 208 -3.56 19.95 10.24
C ARG A 208 -2.79 20.94 9.34
N LYS A 209 -3.40 22.07 8.92
CA LYS A 209 -2.80 23.04 8.01
C LYS A 209 -2.33 22.42 6.68
N ILE A 210 -3.13 21.52 6.11
CA ILE A 210 -2.90 20.85 4.83
C ILE A 210 -3.75 21.56 3.76
N GLU A 211 -3.15 21.95 2.63
CA GLU A 211 -3.90 22.49 1.50
C GLU A 211 -4.79 21.39 0.89
N ALA A 212 -6.11 21.60 0.90
CA ALA A 212 -7.06 20.66 0.31
C ALA A 212 -7.31 21.00 -1.16
N VAL A 213 -6.90 20.11 -2.06
CA VAL A 213 -7.12 20.22 -3.52
C VAL A 213 -8.10 19.12 -3.93
N ILE A 214 -9.37 19.32 -3.57
CA ILE A 214 -10.47 18.35 -3.78
C ILE A 214 -11.60 19.07 -4.52
N SER A 215 -12.07 18.49 -5.63
CA SER A 215 -13.13 19.08 -6.45
C SER A 215 -14.48 19.01 -5.74
N GLU A 216 -15.30 20.08 -5.87
CA GLU A 216 -16.66 20.11 -5.33
C GLU A 216 -17.64 19.45 -6.30
N PRO A 217 -18.46 18.46 -5.83
CA PRO A 217 -19.52 17.88 -6.65
C PRO A 217 -20.55 18.93 -7.11
N ILE A 218 -21.09 18.75 -8.30
CA ILE A 218 -22.05 19.71 -8.91
C ILE A 218 -23.31 19.86 -8.05
N ASP A 219 -23.80 18.80 -7.45
CA ASP A 219 -24.95 18.83 -6.55
C ASP A 219 -24.69 19.65 -5.29
N GLN A 220 -23.50 19.56 -4.71
CA GLN A 220 -23.07 20.39 -3.56
C GLN A 220 -22.95 21.88 -3.95
N GLN A 221 -22.41 22.17 -5.14
CA GLN A 221 -22.41 23.54 -5.68
C GLN A 221 -23.84 24.07 -5.79
N GLY A 222 -24.76 23.30 -6.37
CA GLY A 222 -26.16 23.64 -6.49
C GLY A 222 -26.85 23.83 -5.13
N HIS A 223 -26.56 22.99 -4.14
CA HIS A 223 -27.08 23.15 -2.77
C HIS A 223 -26.56 24.44 -2.10
N ARG A 224 -25.28 24.75 -2.28
CA ARG A 224 -24.69 25.98 -1.75
C ARG A 224 -25.32 27.22 -2.38
N LEU A 225 -25.46 27.25 -3.70
CA LEU A 225 -26.09 28.38 -4.42
C LEU A 225 -27.55 28.61 -4.00
N ARG A 226 -28.36 27.54 -3.86
CA ARG A 226 -29.74 27.65 -3.39
C ARG A 226 -29.88 28.21 -2.00
N ARG A 227 -28.88 28.12 -1.12
CA ARG A 227 -28.87 28.69 0.22
C ARG A 227 -28.49 30.17 0.24
N GLY A 228 -28.08 30.74 -0.89
CA GLY A 228 -27.68 32.16 -0.99
C GLY A 228 -26.57 32.52 0.00
N SER A 229 -26.72 33.59 0.74
CA SER A 229 -25.72 34.05 1.75
C SER A 229 -25.44 32.99 2.84
N ARG A 230 -26.40 32.13 3.16
CA ARG A 230 -26.23 31.04 4.15
C ARG A 230 -25.48 29.85 3.60
N GLY A 231 -25.24 29.78 2.30
CA GLY A 231 -24.49 28.68 1.64
C GLY A 231 -22.98 28.79 1.82
N GLY A 232 -22.48 29.95 2.21
CA GLY A 232 -21.04 30.21 2.35
C GLY A 232 -20.30 30.37 1.02
N GLY A 233 -19.02 30.70 1.08
CA GLY A 233 -18.17 30.79 -0.11
C GLY A 233 -17.78 29.44 -0.69
N PRO A 234 -17.42 29.38 -2.00
CA PRO A 234 -16.90 28.17 -2.62
C PRO A 234 -15.56 27.76 -1.99
N PRO A 235 -15.27 26.47 -1.89
CA PRO A 235 -13.96 26.02 -1.45
C PRO A 235 -12.89 26.50 -2.42
N LYS A 236 -11.71 26.86 -1.89
CA LYS A 236 -10.55 27.16 -2.74
C LYS A 236 -10.18 25.88 -3.50
N PHE A 237 -10.03 26.00 -4.81
CA PHE A 237 -9.68 24.88 -5.68
C PHE A 237 -8.60 25.31 -6.67
N ASN A 238 -7.49 24.58 -6.69
CA ASN A 238 -6.38 24.80 -7.63
C ASN A 238 -6.44 23.74 -8.73
N ALA A 239 -7.00 24.10 -9.89
CA ALA A 239 -7.16 23.18 -11.02
C ALA A 239 -5.82 22.72 -11.62
N ILE A 240 -4.76 23.52 -11.53
CA ILE A 240 -3.43 23.17 -12.04
C ILE A 240 -2.84 22.05 -11.16
N LYS A 241 -2.85 22.24 -9.84
CA LYS A 241 -2.42 21.20 -8.90
C LYS A 241 -3.26 19.95 -9.03
N TYR A 242 -4.59 20.08 -9.18
CA TYR A 242 -5.50 18.95 -9.27
C TYR A 242 -5.16 17.98 -10.42
N LYS A 243 -4.70 18.49 -11.57
CA LYS A 243 -4.26 17.64 -12.70
C LYS A 243 -3.14 16.67 -12.31
N ARG A 244 -2.32 17.03 -11.32
CA ARG A 244 -1.24 16.17 -10.81
C ARG A 244 -1.76 14.93 -10.08
N ARG A 245 -3.04 14.88 -9.65
CA ARG A 245 -3.65 13.72 -9.01
C ARG A 245 -3.54 12.43 -9.84
N ASN A 246 -3.46 12.54 -11.16
CA ASN A 246 -3.32 11.39 -12.05
C ASN A 246 -2.10 10.48 -11.75
N VAL A 247 -1.14 10.94 -10.95
CA VAL A 247 0.01 10.10 -10.54
C VAL A 247 -0.44 8.86 -9.76
N ILE A 248 -1.49 8.96 -8.93
CA ILE A 248 -1.99 7.82 -8.15
C ILE A 248 -2.66 6.77 -9.03
N GLU A 249 -3.40 7.21 -10.06
CA GLU A 249 -4.03 6.30 -11.02
C GLU A 249 -2.97 5.51 -11.80
N ARG A 250 -1.88 6.19 -12.23
CA ARG A 250 -0.72 5.52 -12.85
C ARG A 250 -0.01 4.58 -11.89
N GLY A 251 0.08 4.95 -10.60
CA GLY A 251 0.60 4.09 -9.52
C GLY A 251 -0.18 2.79 -9.42
N TYR A 252 -1.52 2.87 -9.39
CA TYR A 252 -2.38 1.69 -9.37
C TYR A 252 -2.29 0.86 -10.65
N ALA A 253 -2.18 1.49 -11.81
CA ALA A 253 -1.99 0.77 -13.06
C ALA A 253 -0.69 -0.05 -13.03
N ARG A 254 0.43 0.52 -12.56
CA ARG A 254 1.71 -0.18 -12.37
C ARG A 254 1.60 -1.31 -11.35
N MET A 255 0.98 -1.05 -10.18
CA MET A 255 0.77 -2.06 -9.14
C MET A 255 -0.01 -3.27 -9.69
N LYS A 256 -1.07 -3.04 -10.47
CA LYS A 256 -1.91 -4.10 -11.05
C LYS A 256 -1.24 -4.86 -12.21
N GLN A 257 -0.10 -4.42 -12.73
CA GLN A 257 0.73 -5.25 -13.61
C GLN A 257 1.28 -6.49 -12.87
N TRP A 258 1.36 -6.42 -11.55
CA TRP A 258 1.63 -7.59 -10.74
C TRP A 258 0.34 -8.41 -10.60
N ARG A 259 0.27 -9.52 -11.33
CA ARG A 259 -0.95 -10.36 -11.43
C ARG A 259 -1.45 -10.84 -10.07
N GLY A 260 -0.51 -11.14 -9.14
CA GLY A 260 -0.85 -11.55 -7.77
C GLY A 260 -1.45 -10.43 -6.91
N LEU A 261 -1.36 -9.15 -7.34
CA LEU A 261 -2.00 -7.99 -6.70
C LEU A 261 -3.27 -7.55 -7.43
N ALA A 262 -3.34 -7.73 -8.75
CA ALA A 262 -4.53 -7.39 -9.54
C ALA A 262 -5.75 -8.24 -9.14
N THR A 263 -5.50 -9.51 -8.77
CA THR A 263 -6.49 -10.42 -8.19
C THR A 263 -5.94 -10.95 -6.87
N ARG A 264 -6.74 -10.87 -5.81
CA ARG A 264 -6.33 -11.33 -4.49
C ARG A 264 -6.52 -12.84 -4.35
N TYR A 265 -5.40 -13.57 -4.23
CA TYR A 265 -5.35 -14.99 -3.94
C TYR A 265 -5.06 -15.29 -2.45
N ASP A 266 -4.55 -14.30 -1.73
CA ASP A 266 -4.15 -14.45 -0.33
C ASP A 266 -5.36 -14.38 0.59
N LYS A 267 -5.46 -15.37 1.48
CA LYS A 267 -6.56 -15.48 2.45
C LYS A 267 -6.53 -14.34 3.48
N LEU A 268 -5.36 -14.05 4.03
CA LEU A 268 -5.20 -13.08 5.10
C LEU A 268 -4.94 -11.68 4.54
N ALA A 269 -5.57 -10.67 5.17
CA ALA A 269 -5.39 -9.27 4.79
C ALA A 269 -3.95 -8.81 4.98
N ILE A 270 -3.32 -9.20 6.09
CA ILE A 270 -1.93 -8.84 6.40
C ILE A 270 -0.95 -9.33 5.33
N ILE A 271 -1.16 -10.54 4.80
CA ILE A 271 -0.30 -11.11 3.75
C ILE A 271 -0.47 -10.35 2.43
N TYR A 272 -1.72 -10.08 2.05
CA TYR A 272 -2.01 -9.33 0.83
C TYR A 272 -1.51 -7.88 0.92
N ARG A 273 -1.75 -7.20 2.06
CA ARG A 273 -1.23 -5.85 2.32
C ARG A 273 0.29 -5.81 2.25
N ALA A 274 0.97 -6.77 2.88
CA ALA A 274 2.43 -6.87 2.85
C ALA A 274 2.99 -7.00 1.42
N ALA A 275 2.29 -7.72 0.53
CA ALA A 275 2.66 -7.80 -0.87
C ALA A 275 2.48 -6.47 -1.62
N ILE A 276 1.46 -5.67 -1.26
CA ILE A 276 1.29 -4.32 -1.81
C ILE A 276 2.41 -3.39 -1.30
N VAL A 277 2.77 -3.48 -0.01
CA VAL A 277 3.90 -2.73 0.55
C VAL A 277 5.20 -3.12 -0.13
N LEU A 278 5.45 -4.41 -0.37
CA LEU A 278 6.59 -4.89 -1.15
C LEU A 278 6.62 -4.28 -2.57
N ASN A 279 5.47 -4.20 -3.25
CA ASN A 279 5.40 -3.51 -4.54
C ASN A 279 5.80 -2.04 -4.42
N GLY A 280 5.40 -1.37 -3.34
CA GLY A 280 5.83 -0.01 -3.02
C GLY A 280 7.32 0.09 -2.75
N VAL A 281 7.90 -0.85 -2.01
CA VAL A 281 9.35 -0.97 -1.79
C VAL A 281 10.09 -1.05 -3.12
N ILE A 282 9.64 -1.89 -4.05
CA ILE A 282 10.26 -2.00 -5.38
C ILE A 282 10.14 -0.70 -6.18
N ALA A 283 9.00 -0.01 -6.10
CA ALA A 283 8.82 1.27 -6.77
C ALA A 283 9.78 2.34 -6.21
N TRP A 284 9.98 2.39 -4.90
CA TRP A 284 10.96 3.28 -4.27
C TRP A 284 12.39 2.92 -4.64
N LEU A 285 12.76 1.64 -4.63
CA LEU A 285 14.10 1.19 -5.04
C LEU A 285 14.42 1.59 -6.47
N GLN A 286 13.47 1.44 -7.39
CA GLN A 286 13.62 1.90 -8.78
C GLN A 286 13.83 3.41 -8.86
N HIS A 287 12.97 4.19 -8.19
CA HIS A 287 13.08 5.64 -8.18
C HIS A 287 14.40 6.15 -7.60
N LEU A 288 14.93 5.47 -6.58
CA LEU A 288 16.19 5.83 -5.93
C LEU A 288 17.40 5.45 -6.77
N SER A 289 17.34 4.35 -7.54
CA SER A 289 18.43 3.91 -8.41
C SER A 289 18.44 4.59 -9.79
N ASP A 290 17.29 5.01 -10.30
CA ASP A 290 17.18 5.64 -11.62
C ASP A 290 17.50 7.16 -11.60
N THR A 291 17.77 7.71 -10.42
CA THR A 291 18.09 9.14 -10.27
C THR A 291 19.60 9.28 -10.07
N PRO A 292 20.31 9.96 -10.99
CA PRO A 292 21.75 10.16 -10.91
C PRO A 292 22.20 10.93 -9.67
#